data_cfd61f2e2c822733669ac6afd1c5ae67
#
_entry.id   cfd61f2e2c822733669ac6afd1c5ae67
#
_cell.length_a   1.000
_cell.length_b   1.000
_cell.length_c   1.000
_cell.angle_alpha   90.00
_cell.angle_beta   90.00
_cell.angle_gamma   90.00
#
_symmetry.space_group_name_H-M   'P 1'
#
loop_
_entity.id
_entity.type
_entity.pdbx_description
1 polymer ?
#
loop_
_entity_poly.entity_id
_entity_poly.type
_entity_poly.pdbx_seq_one_letter_code
_entity_poly.pdbx_strand_id
1 'polypeptide(L)'
;MRASLFALVLMLFPAAGMAQQPFTIAGISAAPGTVASGTIDIPARPGDEGTSLPISIVHGTKPGPVLALIAGVHGVEYSPILALQRLRTGIDPKPLAGTVILVHVANMPSYLGRTIYYSPVDNKNLNRVFPGKADGTISERIADVITREVIDRATHVIDIHCGDGNESLRPYLYWITSGGQQVAEAGRRMALAFGMDHIVVDPNRPVDPKASLYLSNTAITRGKPALTIESGGMGRIDTDDILRIEHGVRGVMKHLGMSSDGPDPIAAPVMLERSEVLRSNFSGIFHAAVEKGQTVAEGAVIGRVTDFHGTVLEVIKAPFAGEILYVVGTPAMNKGEPVGFIGRTAR
;
A
#
# COMPACT_ATOMS: atom_id res chain seq x y z
N MET A 1 54.57 -16.58 -55.34
CA MET A 1 53.67 -15.81 -54.46
C MET A 1 53.05 -16.77 -53.45
N ARG A 2 53.49 -16.72 -52.18
CA ARG A 2 52.95 -17.56 -51.12
C ARG A 2 52.04 -16.67 -50.25
N ALA A 3 50.74 -16.96 -50.24
CA ALA A 3 49.79 -16.28 -49.38
C ALA A 3 49.79 -16.91 -47.98
N SER A 4 50.17 -16.13 -46.99
CA SER A 4 50.07 -16.51 -45.56
C SER A 4 48.70 -16.21 -45.06
N LEU A 5 47.93 -17.25 -44.64
CA LEU A 5 46.65 -17.12 -43.95
C LEU A 5 46.95 -16.82 -42.46
N PHE A 6 46.60 -15.63 -41.99
CA PHE A 6 46.58 -15.31 -40.58
C PHE A 6 45.20 -15.76 -40.02
N ALA A 7 45.21 -16.78 -39.17
CA ALA A 7 44.05 -17.20 -38.40
C ALA A 7 43.90 -16.29 -37.17
N LEU A 8 42.81 -15.49 -37.15
CA LEU A 8 42.41 -14.66 -35.97
C LEU A 8 41.74 -15.57 -34.94
N VAL A 9 42.45 -15.91 -33.90
CA VAL A 9 41.87 -16.63 -32.73
C VAL A 9 41.12 -15.63 -31.87
N LEU A 10 39.77 -15.63 -31.96
CA LEU A 10 38.89 -14.89 -31.04
C LEU A 10 38.91 -15.59 -29.70
N MET A 11 39.63 -15.04 -28.71
CA MET A 11 39.52 -15.47 -27.31
C MET A 11 38.19 -14.97 -26.75
N LEU A 12 37.22 -15.84 -26.61
CA LEU A 12 36.02 -15.62 -25.80
C LEU A 12 36.42 -15.67 -24.32
N PHE A 13 36.64 -14.50 -23.71
CA PHE A 13 36.69 -14.40 -22.26
C PHE A 13 35.27 -14.65 -21.73
N PRO A 14 35.10 -15.62 -20.80
CA PRO A 14 33.83 -15.73 -20.11
C PRO A 14 33.61 -14.42 -19.32
N ALA A 15 32.51 -13.71 -19.57
CA ALA A 15 32.11 -12.61 -18.71
C ALA A 15 31.90 -13.20 -17.32
N ALA A 16 32.89 -12.99 -16.44
CA ALA A 16 32.72 -13.30 -15.02
C ALA A 16 31.50 -12.51 -14.54
N GLY A 17 30.40 -13.21 -14.28
CA GLY A 17 29.19 -12.61 -13.75
C GLY A 17 29.59 -11.87 -12.46
N MET A 18 29.52 -10.54 -12.47
CA MET A 18 29.78 -9.75 -11.27
C MET A 18 28.79 -10.21 -10.20
N ALA A 19 29.31 -10.75 -9.10
CA ALA A 19 28.47 -11.14 -7.97
C ALA A 19 27.65 -9.92 -7.53
N GLN A 20 26.35 -10.13 -7.30
CA GLN A 20 25.46 -9.06 -6.84
C GLN A 20 26.01 -8.47 -5.54
N GLN A 21 26.00 -7.14 -5.43
CA GLN A 21 26.49 -6.45 -4.24
C GLN A 21 25.43 -6.49 -3.13
N PRO A 22 25.81 -6.43 -1.85
CA PRO A 22 24.85 -6.33 -0.76
C PRO A 22 23.90 -5.14 -0.94
N PHE A 23 22.62 -5.34 -0.62
CA PHE A 23 21.62 -4.27 -0.63
C PHE A 23 21.50 -3.67 0.77
N THR A 24 21.66 -2.35 0.88
CA THR A 24 21.74 -1.66 2.18
C THR A 24 20.72 -0.52 2.27
N ILE A 25 19.97 -0.46 3.38
CA ILE A 25 19.07 0.64 3.74
C ILE A 25 19.40 1.06 5.16
N ALA A 26 19.71 2.35 5.39
CA ALA A 26 19.96 2.92 6.72
C ALA A 26 20.89 2.04 7.60
N GLY A 27 21.96 1.48 7.01
CA GLY A 27 22.91 0.62 7.69
C GLY A 27 22.50 -0.86 7.82
N ILE A 28 21.26 -1.24 7.52
CA ILE A 28 20.81 -2.62 7.47
C ILE A 28 21.20 -3.20 6.11
N SER A 29 22.06 -4.21 6.10
CA SER A 29 22.64 -4.78 4.87
C SER A 29 22.33 -6.26 4.73
N ALA A 30 21.75 -6.64 3.58
CA ALA A 30 21.52 -8.02 3.19
C ALA A 30 22.51 -8.43 2.08
N ALA A 31 23.29 -9.47 2.32
CA ALA A 31 24.10 -10.10 1.27
C ALA A 31 23.21 -10.82 0.25
N PRO A 32 23.68 -11.04 -1.00
CA PRO A 32 22.92 -11.82 -1.99
C PRO A 32 22.49 -13.20 -1.46
N GLY A 33 21.22 -13.55 -1.67
CA GLY A 33 20.63 -14.81 -1.20
C GLY A 33 20.35 -14.86 0.30
N THR A 34 20.27 -13.69 0.98
CA THR A 34 20.00 -13.62 2.43
C THR A 34 18.85 -12.67 2.78
N VAL A 35 18.43 -12.76 4.05
CA VAL A 35 17.47 -11.85 4.68
C VAL A 35 18.18 -11.09 5.80
N ALA A 36 18.03 -9.78 5.83
CA ALA A 36 18.43 -8.93 6.95
C ALA A 36 17.22 -8.22 7.54
N SER A 37 17.22 -7.98 8.84
CA SER A 37 16.17 -7.23 9.54
C SER A 37 16.79 -6.28 10.56
N GLY A 38 16.13 -5.17 10.80
CA GLY A 38 16.55 -4.16 11.77
C GLY A 38 15.51 -3.07 11.91
N THR A 39 15.89 -1.95 12.48
CA THR A 39 15.06 -0.77 12.63
C THR A 39 15.74 0.46 12.04
N ILE A 40 14.94 1.37 11.48
CA ILE A 40 15.39 2.71 11.11
C ILE A 40 14.89 3.65 12.19
N ASP A 41 15.81 4.24 12.95
CA ASP A 41 15.45 5.12 14.06
C ASP A 41 15.09 6.53 13.57
N ILE A 42 14.04 7.07 14.14
CA ILE A 42 13.61 8.47 14.01
C ILE A 42 13.82 9.12 15.38
N PRO A 43 14.89 9.90 15.56
CA PRO A 43 15.27 10.41 16.87
C PRO A 43 14.21 11.27 17.54
N ALA A 44 14.19 11.27 18.87
CA ALA A 44 13.35 12.15 19.67
C ALA A 44 13.64 13.63 19.39
N ARG A 45 12.62 14.47 19.55
CA ARG A 45 12.72 15.94 19.47
C ARG A 45 11.89 16.58 20.57
N PRO A 46 12.07 17.87 20.84
CA PRO A 46 11.17 18.59 21.73
C PRO A 46 9.71 18.40 21.30
N GLY A 47 8.91 17.76 22.16
CA GLY A 47 7.49 17.48 21.91
C GLY A 47 7.17 16.04 21.46
N ASP A 48 8.17 15.18 21.19
CA ASP A 48 7.96 13.75 20.95
C ASP A 48 9.19 12.89 21.36
N GLU A 49 8.95 11.63 21.65
CA GLU A 49 9.98 10.66 22.06
C GLU A 49 10.71 9.99 20.88
N GLY A 50 10.42 10.41 19.64
CA GLY A 50 10.88 9.70 18.46
C GLY A 50 10.14 8.39 18.23
N THR A 51 10.63 7.58 17.30
CA THR A 51 10.09 6.26 17.00
C THR A 51 11.08 5.44 16.18
N SER A 52 10.72 4.22 15.79
CA SER A 52 11.50 3.40 14.88
C SER A 52 10.62 2.69 13.86
N LEU A 53 11.17 2.41 12.68
CA LEU A 53 10.53 1.65 11.62
C LEU A 53 11.13 0.26 11.53
N PRO A 54 10.41 -0.81 11.92
CA PRO A 54 10.88 -2.19 11.74
C PRO A 54 10.88 -2.53 10.24
N ILE A 55 12.06 -2.92 9.73
CA ILE A 55 12.27 -3.20 8.32
C ILE A 55 12.94 -4.56 8.13
N SER A 56 12.60 -5.22 7.01
CA SER A 56 13.34 -6.40 6.52
C SER A 56 13.70 -6.22 5.05
N ILE A 57 14.84 -6.79 4.66
CA ILE A 57 15.34 -6.81 3.29
C ILE A 57 15.52 -8.27 2.91
N VAL A 58 14.77 -8.76 1.93
CA VAL A 58 14.99 -10.06 1.29
C VAL A 58 15.72 -9.79 -0.01
N HIS A 59 17.03 -10.13 -0.06
CA HIS A 59 17.88 -9.82 -1.20
C HIS A 59 18.23 -11.06 -1.98
N GLY A 60 17.82 -11.10 -3.25
CA GLY A 60 18.02 -12.23 -4.15
C GLY A 60 19.47 -12.43 -4.58
N THR A 61 19.74 -13.55 -5.25
CA THR A 61 21.06 -13.83 -5.85
C THR A 61 21.20 -13.28 -7.26
N LYS A 62 20.10 -12.89 -7.90
CA LYS A 62 20.04 -12.41 -9.28
C LYS A 62 19.66 -10.93 -9.32
N PRO A 63 20.22 -10.13 -10.23
CA PRO A 63 19.75 -8.77 -10.48
C PRO A 63 18.26 -8.76 -10.83
N GLY A 64 17.54 -7.73 -10.43
CA GLY A 64 16.12 -7.59 -10.70
C GLY A 64 15.51 -6.34 -10.07
N PRO A 65 14.18 -6.21 -10.09
CA PRO A 65 13.47 -5.09 -9.49
C PRO A 65 13.67 -5.00 -7.97
N VAL A 66 13.41 -3.82 -7.43
CA VAL A 66 13.31 -3.58 -5.99
C VAL A 66 11.85 -3.27 -5.68
N LEU A 67 11.17 -4.21 -5.02
CA LEU A 67 9.76 -4.10 -4.63
C LEU A 67 9.67 -3.69 -3.16
N ALA A 68 9.09 -2.53 -2.87
CA ALA A 68 8.80 -2.09 -1.51
C ALA A 68 7.37 -2.44 -1.12
N LEU A 69 7.21 -3.10 0.01
CA LEU A 69 5.96 -3.45 0.66
C LEU A 69 5.88 -2.69 1.98
N ILE A 70 4.87 -1.84 2.15
CA ILE A 70 4.73 -1.01 3.33
C ILE A 70 3.37 -1.26 3.96
N ALA A 71 3.34 -1.57 5.27
CA ALA A 71 2.13 -1.82 6.04
C ALA A 71 2.11 -0.98 7.33
N GLY A 72 0.95 -0.91 7.99
CA GLY A 72 0.80 -0.24 9.27
C GLY A 72 0.94 1.28 9.19
N VAL A 73 0.46 1.88 8.11
CA VAL A 73 0.34 3.33 7.96
C VAL A 73 -0.70 3.87 8.94
N HIS A 74 -1.80 3.14 9.15
CA HIS A 74 -2.76 3.38 10.23
C HIS A 74 -2.62 2.31 11.33
N GLY A 75 -2.97 2.67 12.55
CA GLY A 75 -2.55 1.93 13.75
C GLY A 75 -3.27 0.61 13.99
N VAL A 76 -4.46 0.42 13.45
CA VAL A 76 -5.30 -0.78 13.68
C VAL A 76 -5.48 -1.65 12.44
N GLU A 77 -4.66 -1.44 11.43
CA GLU A 77 -4.62 -2.23 10.20
C GLU A 77 -3.72 -3.47 10.36
N TYR A 78 -4.22 -4.50 11.05
CA TYR A 78 -3.40 -5.64 11.49
C TYR A 78 -3.13 -6.68 10.41
N SER A 79 -4.09 -6.98 9.52
CA SER A 79 -3.92 -8.01 8.48
C SER A 79 -2.73 -7.74 7.56
N PRO A 80 -2.48 -6.50 7.06
CA PRO A 80 -1.28 -6.13 6.31
C PRO A 80 0.03 -6.44 7.04
N ILE A 81 0.11 -6.07 8.33
CA ILE A 81 1.31 -6.28 9.16
C ILE A 81 1.64 -7.76 9.27
N LEU A 82 0.62 -8.59 9.54
CA LEU A 82 0.79 -10.04 9.66
C LEU A 82 1.14 -10.71 8.31
N ALA A 83 0.58 -10.20 7.21
CA ALA A 83 0.96 -10.66 5.87
C ALA A 83 2.43 -10.40 5.57
N LEU A 84 2.98 -9.22 5.95
CA LEU A 84 4.40 -8.94 5.78
C LEU A 84 5.30 -9.83 6.65
N GLN A 85 4.87 -10.18 7.87
CA GLN A 85 5.62 -11.13 8.70
C GLN A 85 5.71 -12.50 8.05
N ARG A 86 4.61 -12.99 7.45
CA ARG A 86 4.57 -14.26 6.71
C ARG A 86 5.41 -14.21 5.45
N LEU A 87 5.31 -13.14 4.66
CA LEU A 87 6.12 -12.93 3.45
C LEU A 87 7.61 -12.91 3.75
N ARG A 88 8.02 -12.26 4.86
CA ARG A 88 9.43 -12.22 5.29
C ARG A 88 10.03 -13.62 5.45
N THR A 89 9.29 -14.55 6.02
CA THR A 89 9.74 -15.94 6.23
C THR A 89 9.44 -16.86 5.06
N GLY A 90 8.45 -16.52 4.24
CA GLY A 90 7.97 -17.34 3.13
C GLY A 90 8.62 -17.05 1.77
N ILE A 91 9.40 -15.97 1.63
CA ILE A 91 10.16 -15.67 0.40
C ILE A 91 11.57 -16.26 0.54
N ASP A 92 11.91 -17.25 -0.31
CA ASP A 92 13.26 -17.77 -0.39
C ASP A 92 14.15 -16.79 -1.18
N PRO A 93 15.20 -16.21 -0.56
CA PRO A 93 16.07 -15.27 -1.24
C PRO A 93 16.97 -15.94 -2.28
N LYS A 94 17.21 -17.26 -2.24
CA LYS A 94 18.16 -17.93 -3.15
C LYS A 94 17.72 -17.91 -4.62
N PRO A 95 16.46 -18.28 -4.98
CA PRO A 95 16.00 -18.18 -6.37
C PRO A 95 15.55 -16.77 -6.77
N LEU A 96 15.39 -15.85 -5.82
CA LEU A 96 14.83 -14.50 -6.03
C LEU A 96 15.70 -13.68 -6.98
N ALA A 97 15.07 -12.97 -7.91
CA ALA A 97 15.65 -11.91 -8.72
C ALA A 97 15.25 -10.53 -8.16
N GLY A 98 16.25 -9.71 -7.82
CA GLY A 98 16.01 -8.40 -7.21
C GLY A 98 15.90 -8.44 -5.69
N THR A 99 15.15 -7.48 -5.14
CA THR A 99 15.05 -7.25 -3.68
C THR A 99 13.62 -6.97 -3.28
N VAL A 100 13.20 -7.51 -2.13
CA VAL A 100 11.95 -7.12 -1.47
C VAL A 100 12.29 -6.38 -0.19
N ILE A 101 11.79 -5.15 -0.06
CA ILE A 101 11.87 -4.32 1.14
C ILE A 101 10.52 -4.43 1.85
N LEU A 102 10.50 -4.78 3.14
CA LEU A 102 9.29 -4.87 3.94
C LEU A 102 9.37 -3.88 5.10
N VAL A 103 8.55 -2.84 5.08
CA VAL A 103 8.30 -1.97 6.24
C VAL A 103 7.11 -2.55 6.99
N HIS A 104 7.39 -3.22 8.12
CA HIS A 104 6.38 -4.01 8.83
C HIS A 104 5.31 -3.15 9.48
N VAL A 105 5.71 -2.03 10.11
CA VAL A 105 4.82 -1.05 10.73
C VAL A 105 5.37 0.34 10.45
N ALA A 106 4.71 1.08 9.55
CA ALA A 106 5.13 2.42 9.17
C ALA A 106 4.88 3.45 10.27
N ASN A 107 3.82 3.27 11.07
CA ASN A 107 3.38 4.22 12.11
C ASN A 107 3.32 3.54 13.48
N MET A 108 4.50 3.31 14.08
CA MET A 108 4.60 2.69 15.40
C MET A 108 3.81 3.43 16.48
N PRO A 109 3.80 4.78 16.55
CA PRO A 109 2.98 5.49 17.52
C PRO A 109 1.49 5.16 17.41
N SER A 110 0.94 5.13 16.19
CA SER A 110 -0.48 4.77 15.98
C SER A 110 -0.76 3.30 16.27
N TYR A 111 0.16 2.40 15.90
CA TYR A 111 0.02 0.96 16.15
C TYR A 111 -0.02 0.64 17.63
N LEU A 112 0.95 1.15 18.41
CA LEU A 112 0.99 0.94 19.86
C LEU A 112 -0.13 1.69 20.59
N GLY A 113 -0.52 2.87 20.07
CA GLY A 113 -1.64 3.66 20.58
C GLY A 113 -3.02 3.11 20.20
N ARG A 114 -3.11 2.15 19.26
CA ARG A 114 -4.37 1.60 18.72
C ARG A 114 -5.31 2.68 18.21
N THR A 115 -4.75 3.67 17.49
CA THR A 115 -5.51 4.81 16.99
C THR A 115 -5.95 4.59 15.54
N ILE A 116 -7.14 5.08 15.24
CA ILE A 116 -7.73 5.08 13.90
C ILE A 116 -7.30 6.37 13.20
N TYR A 117 -6.82 6.32 11.97
CA TYR A 117 -6.41 7.42 11.08
C TYR A 117 -5.30 8.34 11.60
N TYR A 118 -5.32 8.76 12.86
CA TYR A 118 -4.48 9.84 13.37
C TYR A 118 -3.46 9.36 14.39
N SER A 119 -2.23 9.85 14.26
CA SER A 119 -1.18 9.61 15.25
C SER A 119 -1.55 10.25 16.59
N PRO A 120 -1.40 9.52 17.72
CA PRO A 120 -1.69 10.06 19.04
C PRO A 120 -0.68 11.13 19.48
N VAL A 121 0.44 11.30 18.75
CA VAL A 121 1.51 12.23 19.12
C VAL A 121 1.31 13.62 18.50
N ASP A 122 0.94 13.69 17.22
CA ASP A 122 0.82 14.97 16.49
C ASP A 122 -0.54 15.18 15.83
N ASN A 123 -1.49 14.25 16.05
CA ASN A 123 -2.84 14.27 15.49
C ASN A 123 -2.88 14.41 13.95
N LYS A 124 -1.86 13.87 13.26
CA LYS A 124 -1.81 13.83 11.79
C LYS A 124 -2.09 12.43 11.26
N ASN A 125 -2.77 12.36 10.12
CA ASN A 125 -2.85 11.14 9.34
C ASN A 125 -1.57 10.98 8.53
N LEU A 126 -0.80 9.91 8.78
CA LEU A 126 0.47 9.66 8.08
C LEU A 126 0.29 9.63 6.57
N ASN A 127 -0.82 9.05 6.08
CA ASN A 127 -1.12 8.98 4.64
C ASN A 127 -1.73 10.30 4.08
N ARG A 128 -1.44 11.44 4.72
CA ARG A 128 -1.79 12.80 4.24
C ARG A 128 -0.62 13.79 4.35
N VAL A 129 0.56 13.30 4.78
CA VAL A 129 1.72 14.17 5.00
C VAL A 129 2.93 13.82 4.13
N PHE A 130 2.80 12.84 3.24
CA PHE A 130 3.85 12.50 2.27
C PHE A 130 4.10 13.64 1.27
N PRO A 131 5.35 13.85 0.84
CA PRO A 131 6.55 13.03 1.03
C PRO A 131 7.25 13.22 2.38
N GLY A 132 6.69 14.00 3.28
CA GLY A 132 7.24 14.28 4.59
C GLY A 132 8.18 15.49 4.64
N LYS A 133 8.71 15.74 5.83
CA LYS A 133 9.69 16.79 6.11
C LYS A 133 10.65 16.32 7.20
N ALA A 134 11.95 16.41 6.92
CA ALA A 134 12.99 15.99 7.85
C ALA A 134 13.00 16.77 9.19
N ASP A 135 12.54 18.02 9.19
CA ASP A 135 12.43 18.90 10.35
C ASP A 135 11.00 19.07 10.88
N GLY A 136 10.05 18.29 10.34
CA GLY A 136 8.64 18.35 10.69
C GLY A 136 8.26 17.62 11.98
N THR A 137 6.95 17.44 12.18
CA THR A 137 6.37 16.65 13.27
C THR A 137 6.71 15.17 13.11
N ILE A 138 6.37 14.34 14.11
CA ILE A 138 6.71 12.91 14.06
C ILE A 138 6.17 12.21 12.80
N SER A 139 4.91 12.45 12.42
CA SER A 139 4.33 11.87 11.20
C SER A 139 5.03 12.36 9.92
N GLU A 140 5.38 13.66 9.84
CA GLU A 140 6.12 14.20 8.69
C GLU A 140 7.54 13.62 8.60
N ARG A 141 8.22 13.36 9.72
CA ARG A 141 9.55 12.72 9.76
C ARG A 141 9.48 11.24 9.39
N ILE A 142 8.44 10.53 9.83
CA ILE A 142 8.18 9.16 9.39
C ILE A 142 8.03 9.11 7.87
N ALA A 143 7.18 9.98 7.31
CA ALA A 143 6.96 10.05 5.87
C ALA A 143 8.24 10.40 5.09
N ASP A 144 9.07 11.32 5.60
CA ASP A 144 10.36 11.70 5.00
C ASP A 144 11.34 10.51 4.98
N VAL A 145 11.46 9.78 6.09
CA VAL A 145 12.33 8.59 6.17
C VAL A 145 11.85 7.49 5.21
N ILE A 146 10.55 7.19 5.18
CA ILE A 146 10.00 6.21 4.24
C ILE A 146 10.24 6.65 2.79
N THR A 147 10.08 7.93 2.50
CA THR A 147 10.33 8.46 1.14
C THR A 147 11.78 8.27 0.72
N ARG A 148 12.73 8.73 1.51
CA ARG A 148 14.16 8.71 1.14
C ARG A 148 14.79 7.32 1.23
N GLU A 149 14.50 6.57 2.28
CA GLU A 149 15.17 5.31 2.54
C GLU A 149 14.49 4.11 1.87
N VAL A 150 13.19 4.20 1.57
CA VAL A 150 12.42 3.09 1.02
C VAL A 150 11.90 3.41 -0.39
N ILE A 151 11.06 4.43 -0.55
CA ILE A 151 10.43 4.74 -1.85
C ILE A 151 11.49 5.11 -2.89
N ASP A 152 12.45 5.98 -2.56
CA ASP A 152 13.48 6.41 -3.52
C ASP A 152 14.42 5.27 -3.93
N ARG A 153 14.55 4.24 -3.09
CA ARG A 153 15.35 3.02 -3.36
C ARG A 153 14.59 1.94 -4.13
N ALA A 154 13.25 1.98 -4.11
CA ALA A 154 12.40 1.02 -4.80
C ALA A 154 12.26 1.34 -6.30
N THR A 155 11.94 0.32 -7.10
CA THR A 155 11.45 0.46 -8.47
C THR A 155 9.93 0.36 -8.55
N HIS A 156 9.31 -0.36 -7.61
CA HIS A 156 7.87 -0.58 -7.50
C HIS A 156 7.45 -0.54 -6.03
N VAL A 157 6.24 -0.08 -5.75
CA VAL A 157 5.74 0.08 -4.36
C VAL A 157 4.34 -0.50 -4.23
N ILE A 158 4.08 -1.19 -3.12
CA ILE A 158 2.74 -1.57 -2.68
C ILE A 158 2.50 -0.99 -1.29
N ASP A 159 1.55 -0.08 -1.18
CA ASP A 159 1.02 0.50 0.04
C ASP A 159 -0.14 -0.39 0.51
N ILE A 160 0.07 -1.14 1.60
CA ILE A 160 -0.82 -2.22 2.00
C ILE A 160 -1.63 -1.78 3.21
N HIS A 161 -2.94 -1.60 2.97
CA HIS A 161 -3.94 -1.22 3.93
C HIS A 161 -5.01 -2.31 4.13
N CYS A 162 -5.87 -2.07 5.07
CA CYS A 162 -7.18 -2.71 5.19
C CYS A 162 -8.19 -1.66 5.65
N GLY A 163 -9.48 -1.99 5.66
CA GLY A 163 -10.46 -1.14 6.34
C GLY A 163 -9.99 -0.89 7.76
N ASP A 164 -10.02 0.36 8.18
CA ASP A 164 -9.53 0.79 9.48
C ASP A 164 -10.31 0.13 10.63
N GLY A 165 -10.02 0.44 11.88
CA GLY A 165 -10.63 -0.17 13.05
C GLY A 165 -12.16 -0.07 13.13
N ASN A 166 -12.75 0.81 12.35
CA ASN A 166 -14.18 1.07 12.28
C ASN A 166 -14.81 0.74 10.91
N GLU A 167 -14.07 0.28 9.92
CA GLU A 167 -14.56 0.04 8.57
C GLU A 167 -14.82 -1.44 8.28
N SER A 168 -16.07 -1.78 7.97
CA SER A 168 -16.44 -3.06 7.38
C SER A 168 -16.22 -2.97 5.87
N LEU A 169 -15.14 -3.58 5.38
CA LEU A 169 -14.64 -3.41 4.02
C LEU A 169 -14.67 -4.73 3.26
N ARG A 170 -15.13 -4.69 1.98
CA ARG A 170 -14.83 -5.75 1.02
C ARG A 170 -13.45 -5.50 0.40
N PRO A 171 -12.63 -6.52 0.09
CA PRO A 171 -11.33 -6.33 -0.51
C PRO A 171 -11.38 -5.66 -1.88
N TYR A 172 -10.52 -4.66 -2.11
CA TYR A 172 -10.28 -4.00 -3.39
C TYR A 172 -8.88 -3.39 -3.44
N LEU A 173 -8.46 -2.90 -4.60
CA LEU A 173 -7.24 -2.13 -4.72
C LEU A 173 -7.47 -0.86 -5.54
N TYR A 174 -6.57 0.12 -5.40
CA TYR A 174 -6.54 1.32 -6.22
C TYR A 174 -5.51 1.18 -7.33
N TRP A 175 -5.94 1.44 -8.56
CA TRP A 175 -5.08 1.73 -9.69
C TRP A 175 -5.05 3.24 -9.92
N ILE A 176 -3.92 3.86 -9.60
CA ILE A 176 -3.73 5.31 -9.69
C ILE A 176 -3.23 5.66 -11.08
N THR A 177 -3.93 6.55 -11.79
CA THR A 177 -3.66 6.86 -13.19
C THR A 177 -3.02 8.23 -13.41
N SER A 178 -2.77 9.01 -12.36
CA SER A 178 -2.25 10.39 -12.43
C SER A 178 -0.76 10.52 -12.74
N GLY A 179 0.02 9.43 -12.72
CA GLY A 179 1.50 9.45 -12.83
C GLY A 179 2.08 9.48 -14.25
N GLY A 180 1.25 9.76 -15.27
CA GLY A 180 1.62 9.64 -16.67
C GLY A 180 1.43 8.23 -17.23
N GLN A 181 1.28 8.14 -18.56
CA GLN A 181 0.83 6.91 -19.23
C GLN A 181 1.68 5.67 -18.94
N GLN A 182 3.00 5.79 -18.95
CA GLN A 182 3.89 4.65 -18.73
C GLN A 182 3.78 4.09 -17.29
N VAL A 183 3.74 4.96 -16.29
CA VAL A 183 3.63 4.59 -14.88
C VAL A 183 2.24 4.02 -14.60
N ALA A 184 1.19 4.65 -15.14
CA ALA A 184 -0.19 4.19 -15.01
C ALA A 184 -0.38 2.78 -15.63
N GLU A 185 0.17 2.52 -16.84
CA GLU A 185 0.04 1.22 -17.47
C GLU A 185 0.85 0.13 -16.73
N ALA A 186 2.03 0.45 -16.22
CA ALA A 186 2.78 -0.47 -15.36
C ALA A 186 2.01 -0.77 -14.05
N GLY A 187 1.40 0.25 -13.44
CA GLY A 187 0.52 0.09 -12.27
C GLY A 187 -0.70 -0.80 -12.59
N ARG A 188 -1.30 -0.64 -13.78
CA ARG A 188 -2.41 -1.49 -14.23
C ARG A 188 -2.00 -2.98 -14.31
N ARG A 189 -0.85 -3.26 -14.91
CA ARG A 189 -0.34 -4.65 -14.98
C ARG A 189 -0.06 -5.22 -13.59
N MET A 190 0.49 -4.42 -12.66
CA MET A 190 0.66 -4.84 -11.27
C MET A 190 -0.69 -5.10 -10.59
N ALA A 191 -1.71 -4.27 -10.82
CA ALA A 191 -3.06 -4.43 -10.27
C ALA A 191 -3.70 -5.75 -10.73
N LEU A 192 -3.61 -6.07 -12.03
CA LEU A 192 -4.07 -7.34 -12.57
C LEU A 192 -3.30 -8.53 -12.01
N ALA A 193 -1.99 -8.39 -11.83
CA ALA A 193 -1.13 -9.43 -11.26
C ALA A 193 -1.39 -9.65 -9.76
N PHE A 194 -1.78 -8.62 -9.02
CA PHE A 194 -2.19 -8.75 -7.63
C PHE A 194 -3.47 -9.60 -7.48
N GLY A 195 -4.39 -9.52 -8.44
CA GLY A 195 -5.49 -10.47 -8.58
C GLY A 195 -6.71 -10.18 -7.70
N MET A 196 -6.92 -8.95 -7.22
CA MET A 196 -8.20 -8.57 -6.61
C MET A 196 -9.29 -8.40 -7.67
N ASP A 197 -10.48 -8.85 -7.34
CA ASP A 197 -11.65 -8.83 -8.24
C ASP A 197 -12.26 -7.43 -8.44
N HIS A 198 -11.92 -6.45 -7.58
CA HIS A 198 -12.36 -5.06 -7.68
C HIS A 198 -11.18 -4.10 -7.71
N ILE A 199 -11.15 -3.25 -8.72
CA ILE A 199 -10.11 -2.23 -8.95
C ILE A 199 -10.77 -0.86 -9.04
N VAL A 200 -10.47 0.01 -8.08
CA VAL A 200 -10.86 1.42 -8.11
C VAL A 200 -9.89 2.18 -9.01
N VAL A 201 -10.40 2.76 -10.09
CA VAL A 201 -9.63 3.65 -10.97
C VAL A 201 -9.56 5.03 -10.34
N ASP A 202 -8.36 5.51 -10.00
CA ASP A 202 -8.16 6.78 -9.30
C ASP A 202 -7.31 7.76 -10.15
N PRO A 203 -7.96 8.67 -10.90
CA PRO A 203 -7.28 9.67 -11.72
C PRO A 203 -6.91 10.95 -10.96
N ASN A 204 -7.43 11.14 -9.74
CA ASN A 204 -7.47 12.44 -9.08
C ASN A 204 -6.41 12.63 -7.98
N ARG A 205 -5.26 11.92 -8.07
CA ARG A 205 -4.18 12.13 -7.12
C ARG A 205 -3.33 13.35 -7.47
N PRO A 206 -2.74 14.02 -6.45
CA PRO A 206 -1.80 15.12 -6.68
C PRO A 206 -0.64 14.69 -7.57
N VAL A 207 -0.21 15.58 -8.47
CA VAL A 207 0.90 15.33 -9.41
C VAL A 207 2.22 16.00 -8.98
N ASP A 208 2.18 16.89 -7.99
CA ASP A 208 3.38 17.54 -7.44
C ASP A 208 4.11 16.56 -6.51
N PRO A 209 5.37 16.17 -6.82
CA PRO A 209 6.15 15.27 -5.96
C PRO A 209 6.50 15.88 -4.58
N LYS A 210 6.35 17.19 -4.40
CA LYS A 210 6.57 17.90 -3.12
C LYS A 210 5.31 17.95 -2.25
N ALA A 211 4.15 17.63 -2.82
CA ALA A 211 2.85 17.66 -2.17
C ALA A 211 2.01 16.42 -2.58
N SER A 212 2.63 15.26 -2.61
CA SER A 212 2.02 14.00 -3.06
C SER A 212 0.94 13.46 -2.12
N LEU A 213 0.94 13.85 -0.87
CA LEU A 213 0.01 13.54 0.22
C LEU A 213 -0.03 12.07 0.65
N TYR A 214 -0.07 11.13 -0.28
CA TYR A 214 -0.23 9.68 -0.03
C TYR A 214 1.06 8.93 -0.32
N LEU A 215 1.27 7.82 0.37
CA LEU A 215 2.46 6.97 0.22
C LEU A 215 2.60 6.45 -1.22
N SER A 216 1.61 5.73 -1.73
CA SER A 216 1.61 5.20 -3.09
C SER A 216 1.76 6.30 -4.15
N ASN A 217 1.09 7.45 -3.94
CA ASN A 217 1.20 8.60 -4.83
C ASN A 217 2.60 9.23 -4.82
N THR A 218 3.31 9.15 -3.69
CA THR A 218 4.70 9.59 -3.60
C THR A 218 5.63 8.78 -4.50
N ALA A 219 5.40 7.48 -4.62
CA ALA A 219 6.10 6.66 -5.60
C ALA A 219 5.74 7.04 -7.04
N ILE A 220 4.45 7.21 -7.33
CA ILE A 220 3.94 7.54 -8.67
C ILE A 220 4.48 8.87 -9.18
N THR A 221 4.47 9.92 -8.35
CA THR A 221 5.02 11.24 -8.72
C THR A 221 6.54 11.23 -8.94
N ARG A 222 7.21 10.14 -8.54
CA ARG A 222 8.64 9.86 -8.79
C ARG A 222 8.87 8.88 -9.95
N GLY A 223 7.83 8.63 -10.76
CA GLY A 223 7.91 7.74 -11.92
C GLY A 223 7.94 6.25 -11.58
N LYS A 224 7.55 5.87 -10.36
CA LYS A 224 7.56 4.48 -9.88
C LYS A 224 6.13 3.93 -9.84
N PRO A 225 5.83 2.83 -10.54
CA PRO A 225 4.52 2.18 -10.45
C PRO A 225 4.22 1.76 -9.01
N ALA A 226 2.99 2.05 -8.56
CA ALA A 226 2.54 1.72 -7.22
C ALA A 226 1.06 1.32 -7.19
N LEU A 227 0.69 0.55 -6.16
CA LEU A 227 -0.67 0.18 -5.82
C LEU A 227 -0.97 0.56 -4.37
N THR A 228 -2.25 0.80 -4.08
CA THR A 228 -2.78 0.76 -2.71
C THR A 228 -3.73 -0.42 -2.61
N ILE A 229 -3.57 -1.25 -1.57
CA ILE A 229 -4.33 -2.47 -1.35
C ILE A 229 -5.20 -2.30 -0.12
N GLU A 230 -6.43 -2.78 -0.19
CA GLU A 230 -7.37 -2.80 0.93
C GLU A 230 -7.89 -4.23 1.14
N SER A 231 -7.48 -4.90 2.23
CA SER A 231 -7.94 -6.26 2.57
C SER A 231 -7.96 -6.49 4.07
N GLY A 232 -9.16 -6.72 4.62
CA GLY A 232 -9.45 -6.78 6.05
C GLY A 232 -10.20 -5.57 6.56
N GLY A 233 -10.43 -5.47 7.87
CA GLY A 233 -11.11 -4.31 8.48
C GLY A 233 -11.60 -4.58 9.89
N MET A 234 -12.21 -3.56 10.52
CA MET A 234 -12.78 -3.62 11.87
C MET A 234 -11.76 -3.96 12.97
N GLY A 235 -10.46 -3.67 12.74
CA GLY A 235 -9.40 -4.05 13.67
C GLY A 235 -9.33 -5.56 13.94
N ARG A 236 -9.77 -6.39 12.99
CA ARG A 236 -9.79 -7.86 13.11
C ARG A 236 -8.56 -8.47 12.45
N ILE A 237 -8.27 -9.69 12.86
CA ILE A 237 -7.32 -10.58 12.21
C ILE A 237 -8.13 -11.68 11.55
N ASP A 238 -8.12 -11.69 10.21
CA ASP A 238 -8.76 -12.72 9.40
C ASP A 238 -7.70 -13.40 8.53
N THR A 239 -7.65 -14.71 8.57
CA THR A 239 -6.65 -15.51 7.83
C THR A 239 -6.83 -15.35 6.31
N ASP A 240 -8.06 -15.26 5.82
CA ASP A 240 -8.33 -15.12 4.38
C ASP A 240 -7.83 -13.77 3.85
N ASP A 241 -7.95 -12.70 4.64
CA ASP A 241 -7.42 -11.39 4.26
C ASP A 241 -5.89 -11.37 4.24
N ILE A 242 -5.25 -12.00 5.23
CA ILE A 242 -3.79 -12.15 5.27
C ILE A 242 -3.30 -12.95 4.06
N LEU A 243 -3.92 -14.09 3.76
CA LEU A 243 -3.54 -14.95 2.64
C LEU A 243 -3.80 -14.27 1.29
N ARG A 244 -4.86 -13.46 1.17
CA ARG A 244 -5.15 -12.67 -0.04
C ARG A 244 -4.02 -11.66 -0.33
N ILE A 245 -3.54 -10.96 0.69
CA ILE A 245 -2.41 -10.03 0.57
C ILE A 245 -1.14 -10.79 0.16
N GLU A 246 -0.82 -11.90 0.86
CA GLU A 246 0.35 -12.72 0.55
C GLU A 246 0.32 -13.25 -0.88
N HIS A 247 -0.84 -13.75 -1.32
CA HIS A 247 -1.07 -14.27 -2.67
C HIS A 247 -0.90 -13.19 -3.72
N GLY A 248 -1.51 -12.02 -3.50
CA GLY A 248 -1.42 -10.89 -4.42
C GLY A 248 0.02 -10.35 -4.56
N VAL A 249 0.76 -10.25 -3.46
CA VAL A 249 2.18 -9.86 -3.51
C VAL A 249 3.01 -10.86 -4.33
N ARG A 250 2.78 -12.17 -4.16
CA ARG A 250 3.46 -13.20 -4.97
C ARG A 250 3.10 -13.10 -6.45
N GLY A 251 1.85 -12.78 -6.78
CA GLY A 251 1.42 -12.51 -8.15
C GLY A 251 2.17 -11.33 -8.77
N VAL A 252 2.33 -10.23 -8.03
CA VAL A 252 3.14 -9.08 -8.48
C VAL A 252 4.62 -9.46 -8.63
N MET A 253 5.21 -10.21 -7.70
CA MET A 253 6.59 -10.69 -7.81
C MET A 253 6.79 -11.56 -9.06
N LYS A 254 5.85 -12.46 -9.37
CA LYS A 254 5.86 -13.25 -10.61
C LYS A 254 5.78 -12.37 -11.85
N HIS A 255 4.86 -11.42 -11.88
CA HIS A 255 4.70 -10.46 -12.97
C HIS A 255 5.98 -9.65 -13.23
N LEU A 256 6.68 -9.26 -12.17
CA LEU A 256 7.93 -8.50 -12.26
C LEU A 256 9.16 -9.39 -12.58
N GLY A 257 8.98 -10.71 -12.75
CA GLY A 257 10.07 -11.64 -13.01
C GLY A 257 11.00 -11.86 -11.82
N MET A 258 10.54 -11.53 -10.60
CA MET A 258 11.32 -11.72 -9.37
C MET A 258 11.27 -13.17 -8.87
N SER A 259 10.16 -13.86 -9.12
CA SER A 259 9.91 -15.25 -8.71
C SER A 259 9.12 -15.95 -9.81
N SER A 260 9.24 -17.28 -9.91
CA SER A 260 8.33 -18.12 -10.71
C SER A 260 7.08 -18.51 -9.95
N ASP A 261 7.07 -18.32 -8.64
CA ASP A 261 5.97 -18.67 -7.74
C ASP A 261 4.97 -17.51 -7.62
N GLY A 262 3.69 -17.83 -7.75
CA GLY A 262 2.59 -16.86 -7.64
C GLY A 262 1.45 -17.16 -8.61
N PRO A 263 0.26 -16.59 -8.36
CA PRO A 263 -0.90 -16.74 -9.24
C PRO A 263 -0.69 -16.07 -10.60
N ASP A 264 -1.52 -16.46 -11.56
CA ASP A 264 -1.64 -15.74 -12.82
C ASP A 264 -2.49 -14.46 -12.63
N PRO A 265 -2.27 -13.43 -13.47
CA PRO A 265 -3.06 -12.22 -13.40
C PRO A 265 -4.56 -12.48 -13.61
N ILE A 266 -5.39 -11.73 -12.89
CA ILE A 266 -6.84 -11.80 -13.10
C ILE A 266 -7.21 -11.26 -14.48
N ALA A 267 -8.05 -12.01 -15.21
CA ALA A 267 -8.39 -11.66 -16.59
C ALA A 267 -9.45 -10.54 -16.69
N ALA A 268 -10.44 -10.52 -15.80
CA ALA A 268 -11.59 -9.64 -15.91
C ALA A 268 -12.06 -9.14 -14.52
N PRO A 269 -11.30 -8.25 -13.88
CA PRO A 269 -11.74 -7.61 -12.65
C PRO A 269 -12.87 -6.61 -12.92
N VAL A 270 -13.65 -6.29 -11.90
CA VAL A 270 -14.60 -5.20 -11.91
C VAL A 270 -13.83 -3.88 -11.80
N MET A 271 -13.85 -3.08 -12.88
CA MET A 271 -13.21 -1.76 -12.91
C MET A 271 -14.21 -0.70 -12.43
N LEU A 272 -13.94 -0.10 -11.27
CA LEU A 272 -14.77 0.94 -10.68
C LEU A 272 -14.27 2.31 -11.11
N GLU A 273 -14.88 2.88 -12.15
CA GLU A 273 -14.43 4.14 -12.78
C GLU A 273 -15.00 5.39 -12.11
N ARG A 274 -16.06 5.24 -11.33
CA ARG A 274 -16.59 6.28 -10.46
C ARG A 274 -16.65 5.76 -9.03
N SER A 275 -16.08 6.51 -8.11
CA SER A 275 -16.15 6.20 -6.68
C SER A 275 -16.29 7.47 -5.86
N GLU A 276 -16.92 7.35 -4.68
CA GLU A 276 -17.14 8.48 -3.79
C GLU A 276 -17.12 8.04 -2.33
N VAL A 277 -16.34 8.75 -1.51
CA VAL A 277 -16.36 8.61 -0.05
C VAL A 277 -17.48 9.46 0.50
N LEU A 278 -18.48 8.82 1.09
CA LEU A 278 -19.60 9.47 1.77
C LEU A 278 -19.16 9.94 3.15
N ARG A 279 -19.55 11.15 3.54
CA ARG A 279 -19.15 11.76 4.81
C ARG A 279 -20.33 12.26 5.59
N SER A 280 -20.23 12.22 6.93
CA SER A 280 -21.21 12.80 7.82
C SER A 280 -21.04 14.32 7.93
N ASN A 281 -22.14 15.06 7.93
CA ASN A 281 -22.16 16.49 8.24
C ASN A 281 -22.36 16.78 9.73
N PHE A 282 -22.56 15.74 10.55
CA PHE A 282 -22.84 15.86 11.98
C PHE A 282 -21.99 14.91 12.79
N SER A 283 -21.65 15.30 14.02
CA SER A 283 -21.18 14.38 15.04
C SER A 283 -22.35 13.75 15.77
N GLY A 284 -22.26 12.46 16.11
CA GLY A 284 -23.34 11.75 16.80
C GLY A 284 -23.15 10.24 16.76
N ILE A 285 -24.28 9.53 16.66
CA ILE A 285 -24.35 8.07 16.56
C ILE A 285 -24.70 7.67 15.15
N PHE A 286 -23.80 6.97 14.47
CA PHE A 286 -24.06 6.44 13.12
C PHE A 286 -24.75 5.08 13.19
N HIS A 287 -25.76 4.92 12.35
CA HIS A 287 -26.51 3.68 12.16
C HIS A 287 -26.42 3.29 10.69
N ALA A 288 -25.61 2.28 10.37
CA ALA A 288 -25.53 1.75 9.02
C ALA A 288 -26.84 1.07 8.61
N ALA A 289 -27.23 1.23 7.34
CA ALA A 289 -28.41 0.60 6.73
C ALA A 289 -28.03 -0.34 5.58
N VAL A 290 -26.74 -0.48 5.29
CA VAL A 290 -26.17 -1.32 4.22
C VAL A 290 -24.99 -2.12 4.73
N GLU A 291 -24.58 -3.12 3.96
CA GLU A 291 -23.40 -3.93 4.21
C GLU A 291 -22.36 -3.76 3.09
N LYS A 292 -21.09 -4.10 3.39
CA LYS A 292 -20.03 -4.18 2.39
C LYS A 292 -20.37 -5.17 1.27
N GLY A 293 -20.08 -4.81 0.02
CA GLY A 293 -20.41 -5.61 -1.17
C GLY A 293 -21.87 -5.51 -1.61
N GLN A 294 -22.73 -4.79 -0.89
CA GLN A 294 -24.13 -4.61 -1.27
C GLN A 294 -24.22 -3.66 -2.46
N THR A 295 -24.96 -4.08 -3.50
CA THR A 295 -25.36 -3.19 -4.60
C THR A 295 -26.58 -2.36 -4.18
N VAL A 296 -26.53 -1.05 -4.40
CA VAL A 296 -27.58 -0.09 -4.04
C VAL A 296 -28.00 0.76 -5.24
N ALA A 297 -29.26 1.17 -5.27
CA ALA A 297 -29.75 2.15 -6.24
C ALA A 297 -29.36 3.57 -5.82
N GLU A 298 -29.35 4.52 -6.77
CA GLU A 298 -29.24 5.95 -6.47
C GLU A 298 -30.36 6.37 -5.52
N GLY A 299 -30.03 7.17 -4.49
CA GLY A 299 -30.97 7.63 -3.46
C GLY A 299 -31.26 6.60 -2.35
N ALA A 300 -30.76 5.36 -2.44
CA ALA A 300 -30.88 4.37 -1.37
C ALA A 300 -30.23 4.89 -0.08
N VAL A 301 -30.85 4.60 1.07
CA VAL A 301 -30.33 5.00 2.39
C VAL A 301 -29.12 4.14 2.72
N ILE A 302 -27.97 4.79 2.92
CA ILE A 302 -26.72 4.16 3.35
C ILE A 302 -26.66 4.07 4.88
N GLY A 303 -27.19 5.07 5.56
CA GLY A 303 -27.26 5.12 7.02
C GLY A 303 -27.86 6.44 7.49
N ARG A 304 -27.93 6.59 8.82
CA ARG A 304 -28.36 7.82 9.46
C ARG A 304 -27.45 8.18 10.63
N VAL A 305 -27.32 9.46 10.90
CA VAL A 305 -26.68 9.97 12.10
C VAL A 305 -27.77 10.53 13.03
N THR A 306 -27.74 10.12 14.29
CA THR A 306 -28.62 10.66 15.34
C THR A 306 -27.81 11.45 16.37
N ASP A 307 -28.47 12.33 17.11
CA ASP A 307 -27.94 12.84 18.36
C ASP A 307 -27.90 11.72 19.43
N PHE A 308 -27.40 12.05 20.62
CA PHE A 308 -27.29 11.08 21.72
C PHE A 308 -28.63 10.75 22.41
N HIS A 309 -29.73 11.40 21.98
CA HIS A 309 -31.11 11.14 22.41
C HIS A 309 -31.92 10.36 21.39
N GLY A 310 -31.33 10.08 20.21
CA GLY A 310 -31.97 9.31 19.13
C GLY A 310 -32.68 10.18 18.07
N THR A 311 -32.62 11.52 18.17
CA THR A 311 -33.16 12.40 17.14
C THR A 311 -32.33 12.31 15.86
N VAL A 312 -32.96 12.07 14.72
CA VAL A 312 -32.24 11.99 13.43
C VAL A 312 -31.74 13.38 13.02
N LEU A 313 -30.42 13.50 12.86
CA LEU A 313 -29.74 14.71 12.38
C LEU A 313 -29.53 14.68 10.87
N GLU A 314 -29.23 13.50 10.32
CA GLU A 314 -28.92 13.32 8.91
C GLU A 314 -29.31 11.92 8.43
N VAL A 315 -29.81 11.83 7.18
CA VAL A 315 -29.97 10.59 6.43
C VAL A 315 -29.05 10.63 5.23
N ILE A 316 -28.05 9.75 5.20
CA ILE A 316 -27.03 9.68 4.15
C ILE A 316 -27.53 8.73 3.07
N LYS A 317 -27.51 9.19 1.81
CA LYS A 317 -28.02 8.44 0.65
C LYS A 317 -26.94 8.20 -0.38
N ALA A 318 -27.09 7.13 -1.18
CA ALA A 318 -26.22 6.84 -2.31
C ALA A 318 -26.36 7.93 -3.39
N PRO A 319 -25.23 8.57 -3.81
CA PRO A 319 -25.24 9.62 -4.83
C PRO A 319 -25.43 9.08 -6.26
N PHE A 320 -25.27 7.79 -6.44
CA PHE A 320 -25.48 7.04 -7.67
C PHE A 320 -25.69 5.56 -7.36
N ALA A 321 -26.23 4.80 -8.31
CA ALA A 321 -26.31 3.34 -8.20
C ALA A 321 -24.90 2.73 -8.28
N GLY A 322 -24.56 1.85 -7.33
CA GLY A 322 -23.23 1.28 -7.24
C GLY A 322 -23.12 0.20 -6.15
N GLU A 323 -21.89 -0.22 -5.87
CA GLU A 323 -21.57 -1.19 -4.84
C GLU A 323 -20.88 -0.50 -3.64
N ILE A 324 -21.24 -0.91 -2.44
CA ILE A 324 -20.64 -0.43 -1.18
C ILE A 324 -19.33 -1.14 -0.96
N LEU A 325 -18.21 -0.42 -1.10
CA LEU A 325 -16.88 -0.96 -0.90
C LEU A 325 -16.53 -1.06 0.58
N TYR A 326 -16.88 -0.05 1.37
CA TYR A 326 -16.92 -0.16 2.82
C TYR A 326 -18.04 0.68 3.41
N VAL A 327 -18.42 0.32 4.62
CA VAL A 327 -19.31 1.10 5.50
C VAL A 327 -18.74 1.08 6.92
N VAL A 328 -18.85 2.20 7.63
CA VAL A 328 -18.46 2.28 9.04
C VAL A 328 -19.37 1.38 9.87
N GLY A 329 -18.76 0.45 10.60
CA GLY A 329 -19.45 -0.56 11.40
C GLY A 329 -19.54 -0.21 12.90
N THR A 330 -18.98 0.95 13.31
CA THR A 330 -19.03 1.43 14.69
C THR A 330 -19.89 2.67 14.83
N PRO A 331 -20.55 2.90 16.01
CA PRO A 331 -21.53 3.95 16.13
C PRO A 331 -20.94 5.37 16.31
N ALA A 332 -19.70 5.50 16.77
CA ALA A 332 -19.10 6.81 17.00
C ALA A 332 -18.83 7.52 15.66
N MET A 333 -19.33 8.74 15.53
CA MET A 333 -19.20 9.51 14.29
C MET A 333 -18.88 10.97 14.60
N ASN A 334 -17.83 11.50 13.96
CA ASN A 334 -17.53 12.93 13.99
C ASN A 334 -17.90 13.59 12.65
N LYS A 335 -18.28 14.86 12.73
CA LYS A 335 -18.52 15.68 11.55
C LYS A 335 -17.30 15.65 10.62
N GLY A 336 -17.52 15.36 9.33
CA GLY A 336 -16.49 15.27 8.29
C GLY A 336 -15.85 13.89 8.16
N GLU A 337 -16.07 12.96 9.09
CA GLU A 337 -15.56 11.59 8.96
C GLU A 337 -16.28 10.79 7.87
N PRO A 338 -15.58 9.84 7.23
CA PRO A 338 -16.19 8.93 6.28
C PRO A 338 -17.22 8.03 6.96
N VAL A 339 -18.35 7.79 6.29
CA VAL A 339 -19.37 6.82 6.71
C VAL A 339 -19.38 5.59 5.81
N GLY A 340 -18.86 5.71 4.59
CA GLY A 340 -18.80 4.63 3.62
C GLY A 340 -18.16 5.07 2.31
N PHE A 341 -17.90 4.09 1.46
CA PHE A 341 -17.32 4.28 0.14
C PHE A 341 -18.13 3.50 -0.89
N ILE A 342 -18.57 4.15 -1.94
CA ILE A 342 -19.37 3.56 -3.02
C ILE A 342 -18.61 3.66 -4.34
N GLY A 343 -18.67 2.59 -5.14
CA GLY A 343 -18.08 2.53 -6.47
C GLY A 343 -19.02 1.96 -7.52
N ARG A 344 -18.82 2.34 -8.79
CA ARG A 344 -19.50 1.73 -9.95
C ARG A 344 -18.61 1.62 -11.16
N THR A 345 -18.91 0.68 -12.05
CA THR A 345 -18.33 0.57 -13.38
C THR A 345 -18.75 1.75 -14.28
N ALA A 346 -18.03 1.97 -15.38
CA ALA A 346 -18.55 2.81 -16.47
C ALA A 346 -19.90 2.28 -16.95
N ARG A 347 -20.78 3.18 -17.37
CA ARG A 347 -22.05 2.81 -18.02
C ARG A 347 -21.82 2.38 -19.44
#